data_f87e9dff8a5e3656fd13d5e80885861e
#
_entry.id   f87e9dff8a5e3656fd13d5e80885861e
#
_cell.length_a   1.000
_cell.length_b   1.000
_cell.length_c   1.000
_cell.angle_alpha   90.00
_cell.angle_beta   90.00
_cell.angle_gamma   90.00
#
_symmetry.space_group_name_H-M   'P 1'
#
loop_
_entity.id
_entity.type
_entity.pdbx_description
1 polymer ?
#
loop_
_entity_poly.entity_id
_entity_poly.type
_entity_poly.pdbx_seq_one_letter_code
_entity_poly.pdbx_strand_id
1 'polypeptide(L)'
;MDHIDEAYRNKIATLLRAICAAKYAKEDNLPCKIDEDVFLGSVGVACNKDALKDLDVTHILIVARSLEPAYPNDFIYKKIEVLDSPDTNLEQHFDECFNFIDEAKRLGGGVLVHCFAGKSRSVTIVVAYLMKKYHMSLSQALDLVRSKRPQMAPNQGFMLQLRNFESSLRGQTR
;
A
#
# COMPACT_ATOMS: atom_id res chain seq x y z
N MET A 1 11.91 6.74 -36.45
CA MET A 1 13.01 6.50 -35.51
C MET A 1 12.52 6.45 -34.06
N ASP A 2 11.53 7.25 -33.68
CA ASP A 2 11.03 7.35 -32.30
C ASP A 2 10.28 6.12 -31.76
N HIS A 3 9.58 5.36 -32.58
CA HIS A 3 8.82 4.19 -32.15
C HIS A 3 9.68 2.99 -31.71
N ILE A 4 10.84 2.82 -32.33
CA ILE A 4 11.78 1.74 -31.95
C ILE A 4 12.43 2.04 -30.62
N ASP A 5 12.70 3.32 -30.37
CA ASP A 5 13.33 3.80 -29.14
C ASP A 5 12.39 3.66 -27.93
N GLU A 6 11.09 3.97 -28.13
CA GLU A 6 10.08 3.82 -27.10
C GLU A 6 9.82 2.35 -26.71
N ALA A 7 9.72 1.46 -27.72
CA ALA A 7 9.55 0.03 -27.48
C ALA A 7 10.76 -0.57 -26.75
N TYR A 8 11.95 -0.11 -27.06
CA TYR A 8 13.19 -0.53 -26.40
C TYR A 8 13.25 -0.04 -24.95
N ARG A 9 12.90 1.23 -24.72
CA ARG A 9 12.80 1.80 -23.35
C ARG A 9 11.79 1.05 -22.50
N ASN A 10 10.63 0.70 -23.06
CA ASN A 10 9.60 -0.06 -22.36
C ASN A 10 10.06 -1.47 -21.99
N LYS A 11 10.81 -2.14 -22.89
CA LYS A 11 11.39 -3.45 -22.60
C LYS A 11 12.41 -3.38 -21.47
N ILE A 12 13.27 -2.37 -21.47
CA ILE A 12 14.26 -2.15 -20.41
C ILE A 12 13.54 -1.87 -19.09
N ALA A 13 12.52 -0.99 -19.08
CA ALA A 13 11.76 -0.67 -17.90
C ALA A 13 11.07 -1.91 -17.32
N THR A 14 10.47 -2.75 -18.17
CA THR A 14 9.84 -4.01 -17.77
C THR A 14 10.86 -4.98 -17.16
N LEU A 15 12.03 -5.11 -17.78
CA LEU A 15 13.09 -5.96 -17.26
C LEU A 15 13.62 -5.48 -15.90
N LEU A 16 13.83 -4.17 -15.74
CA LEU A 16 14.27 -3.59 -14.47
C LEU A 16 13.24 -3.80 -13.37
N ARG A 17 11.94 -3.65 -13.68
CA ARG A 17 10.87 -3.97 -12.73
C ARG A 17 10.88 -5.43 -12.32
N ALA A 18 11.07 -6.35 -13.26
CA ALA A 18 11.14 -7.78 -12.97
C ALA A 18 12.33 -8.12 -12.06
N ILE A 19 13.49 -7.51 -12.30
CA ILE A 19 14.68 -7.66 -11.46
C ILE A 19 14.43 -7.11 -10.06
N CYS A 20 13.83 -5.93 -9.93
CA CYS A 20 13.49 -5.35 -8.63
C CYS A 20 12.44 -6.18 -7.89
N ALA A 21 11.40 -6.67 -8.59
CA ALA A 21 10.39 -7.53 -8.00
C ALA A 21 11.00 -8.84 -7.47
N ALA A 22 11.93 -9.44 -8.21
CA ALA A 22 12.66 -10.64 -7.77
C ALA A 22 13.49 -10.36 -6.51
N LYS A 23 14.11 -9.19 -6.42
CA LYS A 23 14.84 -8.76 -5.23
C LYS A 23 13.91 -8.66 -4.01
N TYR A 24 12.75 -8.01 -4.14
CA TYR A 24 11.78 -7.93 -3.07
C TYR A 24 11.24 -9.31 -2.67
N ALA A 25 10.96 -10.18 -3.63
CA ALA A 25 10.52 -11.54 -3.35
C ALA A 25 11.54 -12.34 -2.51
N LYS A 26 12.82 -12.00 -2.61
CA LYS A 26 13.90 -12.63 -1.86
C LYS A 26 14.16 -11.95 -0.51
N GLU A 27 14.16 -10.62 -0.47
CA GLU A 27 14.64 -9.83 0.68
C GLU A 27 13.52 -9.23 1.54
N ASP A 28 12.31 -9.06 0.99
CA ASP A 28 11.19 -8.41 1.66
C ASP A 28 9.89 -9.11 1.30
N ASN A 29 9.70 -10.30 1.86
CA ASN A 29 8.58 -11.18 1.51
C ASN A 29 7.67 -11.54 2.70
N LEU A 30 7.91 -10.99 3.90
CA LEU A 30 7.07 -11.23 5.05
C LEU A 30 6.17 -10.03 5.34
N PRO A 31 4.85 -10.23 5.47
CA PRO A 31 3.92 -9.16 5.80
C PRO A 31 4.25 -8.50 7.13
N CYS A 32 4.23 -7.16 7.16
CA CYS A 32 4.35 -6.41 8.41
C CYS A 32 2.97 -6.23 9.04
N LYS A 33 2.74 -6.84 10.19
CA LYS A 33 1.48 -6.70 10.92
C LYS A 33 1.43 -5.32 11.59
N ILE A 34 0.53 -4.47 11.13
CA ILE A 34 0.35 -3.11 11.65
C ILE A 34 -0.75 -3.08 12.71
N ASP A 35 -1.83 -3.81 12.48
CA ASP A 35 -2.99 -3.94 13.35
C ASP A 35 -3.47 -5.40 13.29
N GLU A 36 -4.46 -5.77 14.06
CA GLU A 36 -4.97 -7.16 14.16
C GLU A 36 -5.13 -7.82 12.79
N ASP A 37 -5.79 -7.12 11.86
CA ASP A 37 -6.12 -7.66 10.55
C ASP A 37 -5.54 -6.82 9.39
N VAL A 38 -4.59 -5.93 9.66
CA VAL A 38 -3.98 -5.05 8.64
C VAL A 38 -2.50 -5.32 8.52
N PHE A 39 -2.09 -5.66 7.31
CA PHE A 39 -0.70 -5.95 6.95
C PHE A 39 -0.22 -5.00 5.87
N LEU A 40 1.06 -4.69 5.90
CA LEU A 40 1.73 -3.78 4.97
C LEU A 40 2.92 -4.49 4.34
N GLY A 41 3.18 -4.23 3.08
CA GLY A 41 4.34 -4.82 2.42
C GLY A 41 4.64 -4.30 1.02
N SER A 42 5.64 -4.92 0.42
CA SER A 42 6.07 -4.71 -0.95
C SER A 42 5.41 -5.70 -1.90
N VAL A 43 5.75 -5.59 -3.18
CA VAL A 43 5.37 -6.58 -4.19
C VAL A 43 5.87 -7.99 -3.85
N GLY A 44 7.00 -8.10 -3.14
CA GLY A 44 7.52 -9.40 -2.66
C GLY A 44 6.60 -10.06 -1.64
N VAL A 45 6.02 -9.29 -0.75
CA VAL A 45 5.00 -9.76 0.19
C VAL A 45 3.74 -10.22 -0.56
N ALA A 46 3.30 -9.43 -1.54
CA ALA A 46 2.12 -9.76 -2.35
C ALA A 46 2.27 -11.06 -3.14
N CYS A 47 3.49 -11.47 -3.43
CA CYS A 47 3.82 -12.72 -4.13
C CYS A 47 4.11 -13.90 -3.19
N ASN A 48 4.00 -13.72 -1.88
CA ASN A 48 4.18 -14.78 -0.89
C ASN A 48 2.83 -15.33 -0.43
N LYS A 49 2.21 -16.12 -1.28
CA LYS A 49 0.87 -16.69 -1.04
C LYS A 49 0.78 -17.47 0.25
N ASP A 50 1.77 -18.29 0.55
CA ASP A 50 1.75 -19.14 1.74
C ASP A 50 1.74 -18.32 3.03
N ALA A 51 2.59 -17.29 3.11
CA ALA A 51 2.60 -16.40 4.28
C ALA A 51 1.28 -15.63 4.43
N LEU A 52 0.69 -15.17 3.32
CA LEU A 52 -0.61 -14.49 3.34
C LEU A 52 -1.73 -15.40 3.81
N LYS A 53 -1.76 -16.64 3.34
CA LYS A 53 -2.75 -17.65 3.77
C LYS A 53 -2.58 -18.02 5.23
N ASP A 54 -1.35 -18.18 5.71
CA ASP A 54 -1.04 -18.49 7.10
C ASP A 54 -1.51 -17.40 8.07
N LEU A 55 -1.61 -16.17 7.60
CA LEU A 55 -2.09 -15.01 8.37
C LEU A 55 -3.57 -14.70 8.17
N ASP A 56 -4.30 -15.59 7.52
CA ASP A 56 -5.73 -15.43 7.22
C ASP A 56 -6.05 -14.16 6.39
N VAL A 57 -5.11 -13.72 5.56
CA VAL A 57 -5.36 -12.64 4.60
C VAL A 57 -6.34 -13.11 3.54
N THR A 58 -7.40 -12.36 3.35
CA THR A 58 -8.46 -12.65 2.35
C THR A 58 -8.56 -11.56 1.29
N HIS A 59 -8.12 -10.35 1.61
CA HIS A 59 -8.24 -9.17 0.77
C HIS A 59 -6.86 -8.55 0.52
N ILE A 60 -6.62 -8.09 -0.69
CA ILE A 60 -5.38 -7.40 -1.06
C ILE A 60 -5.71 -6.08 -1.75
N LEU A 61 -5.21 -4.99 -1.19
CA LEU A 61 -5.32 -3.64 -1.74
C LEU A 61 -4.00 -3.28 -2.42
N ILE A 62 -4.04 -3.15 -3.74
CA ILE A 62 -2.89 -2.76 -4.57
C ILE A 62 -2.93 -1.25 -4.79
N VAL A 63 -1.98 -0.53 -4.19
CA VAL A 63 -1.89 0.95 -4.32
C VAL A 63 -0.72 1.27 -5.25
N ALA A 64 -0.87 0.90 -6.50
CA ALA A 64 0.19 1.08 -7.49
C ALA A 64 -0.34 0.94 -8.91
N ARG A 65 0.17 1.80 -9.79
CA ARG A 65 -0.06 1.68 -11.22
C ARG A 65 0.73 0.49 -11.78
N SER A 66 0.13 -0.21 -12.75
CA SER A 66 0.78 -1.30 -13.51
C SER A 66 1.19 -2.53 -12.70
N LEU A 67 0.59 -2.74 -11.52
CA LEU A 67 0.69 -4.00 -10.79
C LEU A 67 -0.63 -4.76 -10.88
N GLU A 68 -0.55 -6.03 -11.24
CA GLU A 68 -1.70 -6.89 -11.38
C GLU A 68 -1.83 -7.87 -10.20
N PRO A 69 -3.05 -8.34 -9.91
CA PRO A 69 -3.25 -9.40 -8.92
C PRO A 69 -2.40 -10.64 -9.22
N ALA A 70 -1.59 -11.07 -8.25
CA ALA A 70 -0.75 -12.26 -8.41
C ALA A 70 -1.59 -13.56 -8.31
N TYR A 71 -2.61 -13.55 -7.48
CA TYR A 71 -3.42 -14.76 -7.19
C TYR A 71 -4.93 -14.43 -7.22
N PRO A 72 -5.48 -14.13 -8.42
CA PRO A 72 -6.86 -13.63 -8.52
C PRO A 72 -7.92 -14.63 -8.08
N ASN A 73 -7.60 -15.92 -8.02
CA ASN A 73 -8.52 -16.96 -7.56
C ASN A 73 -8.44 -17.22 -6.05
N ASP A 74 -7.46 -16.66 -5.36
CA ASP A 74 -7.18 -16.93 -3.95
C ASP A 74 -7.55 -15.80 -3.01
N PHE A 75 -7.57 -14.56 -3.51
CA PHE A 75 -7.82 -13.36 -2.71
C PHE A 75 -8.80 -12.43 -3.43
N ILE A 76 -9.46 -11.58 -2.65
CA ILE A 76 -10.30 -10.50 -3.18
C ILE A 76 -9.43 -9.25 -3.33
N TYR A 77 -9.37 -8.70 -4.53
CA TYR A 77 -8.49 -7.59 -4.87
C TYR A 77 -9.24 -6.29 -5.10
N LYS A 78 -8.64 -5.20 -4.66
CA LYS A 78 -8.96 -3.84 -5.11
C LYS A 78 -7.68 -3.18 -5.58
N LYS A 79 -7.75 -2.44 -6.67
CA LYS A 79 -6.60 -1.79 -7.28
C LYS A 79 -6.82 -0.28 -7.38
N ILE A 80 -5.85 0.48 -6.90
CA ILE A 80 -5.80 1.94 -7.03
C ILE A 80 -4.64 2.26 -7.96
N GLU A 81 -4.95 2.75 -9.14
CA GLU A 81 -3.99 3.04 -10.23
C GLU A 81 -3.31 4.39 -10.01
N VAL A 82 -2.29 4.43 -9.15
CA VAL A 82 -1.58 5.65 -8.78
C VAL A 82 -0.07 5.49 -8.86
N LEU A 83 0.61 6.60 -9.15
CA LEU A 83 2.06 6.69 -9.14
C LEU A 83 2.56 7.14 -7.76
N ASP A 84 3.79 6.74 -7.41
CA ASP A 84 4.50 7.28 -6.26
C ASP A 84 5.15 8.61 -6.65
N SER A 85 4.33 9.65 -6.72
CA SER A 85 4.75 10.99 -7.10
C SER A 85 4.16 12.02 -6.13
N PRO A 86 4.90 13.07 -5.76
CA PRO A 86 4.36 14.16 -4.92
C PRO A 86 3.12 14.84 -5.52
N ASP A 87 2.94 14.76 -6.84
CA ASP A 87 1.80 15.35 -7.54
C ASP A 87 0.56 14.46 -7.56
N THR A 88 0.68 13.21 -7.14
CA THR A 88 -0.44 12.27 -7.09
C THR A 88 -1.41 12.64 -5.98
N ASN A 89 -2.69 12.84 -6.31
CA ASN A 89 -3.73 13.01 -5.31
C ASN A 89 -4.19 11.64 -4.77
N LEU A 90 -3.55 11.18 -3.71
CA LEU A 90 -3.87 9.92 -3.07
C LEU A 90 -5.04 10.07 -2.09
N GLU A 91 -5.20 11.24 -1.49
CA GLU A 91 -6.26 11.54 -0.51
C GLU A 91 -7.67 11.30 -1.08
N GLN A 92 -7.89 11.58 -2.36
CA GLN A 92 -9.17 11.31 -3.03
C GLN A 92 -9.59 9.84 -2.98
N HIS A 93 -8.64 8.93 -2.78
CA HIS A 93 -8.88 7.48 -2.71
C HIS A 93 -8.98 6.94 -1.28
N PHE A 94 -8.81 7.78 -0.26
CA PHE A 94 -8.77 7.31 1.13
C PHE A 94 -10.06 6.57 1.51
N ASP A 95 -11.22 7.15 1.26
CA ASP A 95 -12.50 6.55 1.69
C ASP A 95 -12.74 5.19 1.03
N GLU A 96 -12.48 5.04 -0.26
CA GLU A 96 -12.66 3.75 -0.93
C GLU A 96 -11.66 2.69 -0.42
N CYS A 97 -10.44 3.11 -0.07
CA CYS A 97 -9.45 2.22 0.54
C CYS A 97 -9.88 1.78 1.95
N PHE A 98 -10.39 2.72 2.75
CA PHE A 98 -10.86 2.42 4.12
C PHE A 98 -12.06 1.48 4.09
N ASN A 99 -12.99 1.68 3.18
CA ASN A 99 -14.14 0.81 3.00
C ASN A 99 -13.71 -0.62 2.64
N PHE A 100 -12.72 -0.77 1.79
CA PHE A 100 -12.18 -2.08 1.41
C PHE A 100 -11.50 -2.77 2.61
N ILE A 101 -10.71 -2.04 3.40
CA ILE A 101 -10.08 -2.57 4.62
C ILE A 101 -11.15 -3.00 5.63
N ASP A 102 -12.14 -2.15 5.87
CA ASP A 102 -13.23 -2.44 6.81
C ASP A 102 -14.07 -3.65 6.35
N GLU A 103 -14.28 -3.81 5.04
CA GLU A 103 -14.99 -4.96 4.51
C GLU A 103 -14.25 -6.28 4.81
N ALA A 104 -12.93 -6.32 4.61
CA ALA A 104 -12.13 -7.48 4.96
C ALA A 104 -12.29 -7.86 6.43
N LYS A 105 -12.19 -6.88 7.32
CA LYS A 105 -12.37 -7.08 8.77
C LYS A 105 -13.78 -7.55 9.12
N ARG A 106 -14.80 -6.96 8.52
CA ARG A 106 -16.20 -7.33 8.74
C ARG A 106 -16.47 -8.78 8.35
N LEU A 107 -15.78 -9.29 7.33
CA LEU A 107 -15.90 -10.67 6.86
C LEU A 107 -14.99 -11.64 7.63
N GLY A 108 -14.27 -11.17 8.64
CA GLY A 108 -13.42 -11.98 9.50
C GLY A 108 -12.05 -12.33 8.92
N GLY A 109 -11.61 -11.62 7.87
CA GLY A 109 -10.32 -11.84 7.24
C GLY A 109 -9.35 -10.69 7.43
N GLY A 110 -8.09 -10.91 7.08
CA GLY A 110 -7.05 -9.88 7.05
C GLY A 110 -6.91 -9.22 5.68
N VAL A 111 -6.33 -8.05 5.67
CA VAL A 111 -6.05 -7.29 4.45
C VAL A 111 -4.57 -6.95 4.34
N LEU A 112 -3.98 -7.23 3.18
CA LEU A 112 -2.67 -6.72 2.81
C LEU A 112 -2.85 -5.43 2.01
N VAL A 113 -2.20 -4.36 2.47
CA VAL A 113 -2.07 -3.10 1.70
C VAL A 113 -0.65 -3.05 1.17
N HIS A 114 -0.48 -3.03 -0.15
CA HIS A 114 0.86 -3.00 -0.73
C HIS A 114 0.96 -2.06 -1.93
N CYS A 115 2.17 -1.68 -2.25
CA CYS A 115 2.56 -1.03 -3.49
C CYS A 115 3.77 -1.77 -4.06
N PHE A 116 4.62 -1.12 -4.83
CA PHE A 116 5.81 -1.81 -5.35
C PHE A 116 6.86 -2.05 -4.26
N ALA A 117 7.38 -0.97 -3.66
CA ALA A 117 8.40 -1.05 -2.62
C ALA A 117 7.85 -1.17 -1.19
N GLY A 118 6.57 -0.86 -0.98
CA GLY A 118 5.97 -0.86 0.34
C GLY A 118 6.51 0.25 1.26
N LYS A 119 6.86 1.40 0.68
CA LYS A 119 7.49 2.52 1.41
C LYS A 119 6.66 3.79 1.45
N SER A 120 5.91 4.09 0.40
CA SER A 120 5.26 5.39 0.24
C SER A 120 3.75 5.30 0.06
N ARG A 121 3.26 4.81 -1.07
CA ARG A 121 1.82 4.75 -1.41
C ARG A 121 1.02 3.92 -0.40
N SER A 122 1.40 2.68 -0.20
CA SER A 122 0.73 1.78 0.75
C SER A 122 0.85 2.25 2.19
N VAL A 123 2.00 2.77 2.57
CA VAL A 123 2.24 3.35 3.90
C VAL A 123 1.29 4.52 4.15
N THR A 124 1.11 5.40 3.18
CA THR A 124 0.20 6.56 3.29
C THR A 124 -1.23 6.12 3.56
N ILE A 125 -1.73 5.10 2.84
CA ILE A 125 -3.08 4.57 3.06
C ILE A 125 -3.22 4.00 4.48
N VAL A 126 -2.25 3.22 4.94
CA VAL A 126 -2.31 2.61 6.28
C VAL A 126 -2.22 3.67 7.38
N VAL A 127 -1.35 4.66 7.24
CA VAL A 127 -1.25 5.79 8.18
C VAL A 127 -2.58 6.55 8.25
N ALA A 128 -3.15 6.90 7.11
CA ALA A 128 -4.45 7.58 7.06
C ALA A 128 -5.57 6.75 7.69
N TYR A 129 -5.58 5.44 7.45
CA TYR A 129 -6.55 4.52 8.06
C TYR A 129 -6.45 4.50 9.58
N LEU A 130 -5.25 4.43 10.14
CA LEU A 130 -5.03 4.47 11.59
C LEU A 130 -5.52 5.79 12.20
N MET A 131 -5.30 6.90 11.52
CA MET A 131 -5.78 8.21 11.96
C MET A 131 -7.30 8.27 11.99
N LYS A 132 -7.96 7.77 10.95
CA LYS A 132 -9.42 7.77 10.84
C LYS A 132 -10.07 6.81 11.82
N LYS A 133 -9.58 5.59 11.88
CA LYS A 133 -10.19 4.49 12.64
C LYS A 133 -9.96 4.61 14.14
N TYR A 134 -8.76 4.95 14.56
CA TYR A 134 -8.35 4.95 15.96
C TYR A 134 -8.12 6.34 16.53
N HIS A 135 -8.45 7.38 15.76
CA HIS A 135 -8.27 8.78 16.17
C HIS A 135 -6.82 9.11 16.56
N MET A 136 -5.87 8.41 15.96
CA MET A 136 -4.45 8.71 16.15
C MET A 136 -4.09 10.04 15.51
N SER A 137 -3.16 10.76 16.14
CA SER A 137 -2.47 11.86 15.46
C SER A 137 -1.60 11.32 14.32
N LEU A 138 -1.25 12.17 13.37
CA LEU A 138 -0.31 11.79 12.30
C LEU A 138 1.00 11.27 12.89
N SER A 139 1.54 11.95 13.91
CA SER A 139 2.78 11.55 14.59
C SER A 139 2.67 10.14 15.19
N GLN A 140 1.56 9.85 15.88
CA GLN A 140 1.33 8.53 16.49
C GLN A 140 1.21 7.44 15.43
N ALA A 141 0.47 7.70 14.35
CA ALA A 141 0.29 6.73 13.26
C ALA A 141 1.62 6.45 12.54
N LEU A 142 2.39 7.49 12.24
CA LEU A 142 3.71 7.34 11.63
C LEU A 142 4.67 6.54 12.52
N ASP A 143 4.69 6.81 13.82
CA ASP A 143 5.55 6.10 14.77
C ASP A 143 5.19 4.61 14.86
N LEU A 144 3.90 4.29 14.89
CA LEU A 144 3.43 2.91 14.89
C LEU A 144 3.88 2.18 13.62
N VAL A 145 3.63 2.74 12.46
CA VAL A 145 4.02 2.11 11.20
C VAL A 145 5.54 1.98 11.09
N ARG A 146 6.28 3.00 11.47
CA ARG A 146 7.75 2.96 11.46
C ARG A 146 8.30 1.88 12.39
N SER A 147 7.67 1.64 13.53
CA SER A 147 8.09 0.59 14.46
C SER A 147 7.96 -0.81 13.86
N LYS A 148 7.01 -1.02 12.95
CA LYS A 148 6.75 -2.31 12.28
C LYS A 148 7.45 -2.42 10.93
N ARG A 149 7.63 -1.30 10.24
CA ARG A 149 8.26 -1.22 8.93
C ARG A 149 9.22 -0.01 8.88
N PRO A 150 10.47 -0.17 9.39
CA PRO A 150 11.42 0.93 9.53
C PRO A 150 11.81 1.61 8.21
N GLN A 151 11.71 0.89 7.07
CA GLN A 151 12.00 1.41 5.74
C GLN A 151 10.91 2.31 5.16
N MET A 152 9.81 2.52 5.88
CA MET A 152 8.72 3.38 5.43
C MET A 152 9.20 4.82 5.16
N ALA A 153 8.75 5.40 4.05
CA ALA A 153 9.11 6.76 3.65
C ALA A 153 8.08 7.32 2.65
N PRO A 154 6.93 7.82 3.12
CA PRO A 154 5.99 8.53 2.25
C PRO A 154 6.65 9.70 1.56
N ASN A 155 6.35 9.94 0.28
CA ASN A 155 6.88 11.11 -0.40
C ASN A 155 6.32 12.41 0.20
N GLN A 156 6.94 13.55 -0.15
CA GLN A 156 6.60 14.85 0.45
C GLN A 156 5.17 15.29 0.14
N GLY A 157 4.66 14.99 -1.05
CA GLY A 157 3.27 15.29 -1.42
C GLY A 157 2.28 14.49 -0.59
N PHE A 158 2.57 13.23 -0.33
CA PHE A 158 1.73 12.38 0.53
C PHE A 158 1.79 12.83 1.99
N MET A 159 2.95 13.25 2.47
CA MET A 159 3.07 13.82 3.82
C MET A 159 2.22 15.07 3.98
N LEU A 160 2.18 15.94 2.98
CA LEU A 160 1.31 17.12 2.98
C LEU A 160 -0.17 16.72 3.00
N GLN A 161 -0.57 15.74 2.18
CA GLN A 161 -1.94 15.23 2.16
C GLN A 161 -2.34 14.63 3.51
N LEU A 162 -1.43 13.91 4.18
CA LEU A 162 -1.68 13.37 5.51
C LEU A 162 -1.86 14.47 6.56
N ARG A 163 -1.09 15.57 6.49
CA ARG A 163 -1.29 16.74 7.37
C ARG A 163 -2.65 17.41 7.13
N ASN A 164 -3.03 17.56 5.88
CA ASN A 164 -4.34 18.12 5.51
C ASN A 164 -5.48 17.22 5.99
N PHE A 165 -5.31 15.91 5.86
CA PHE A 165 -6.26 14.92 6.36
C PHE A 165 -6.39 14.97 7.88
N GLU A 166 -5.29 15.07 8.60
CA GLU A 166 -5.30 15.26 10.07
C GLU A 166 -6.12 16.50 10.45
N SER A 167 -5.89 17.61 9.78
CA SER A 167 -6.63 18.86 10.03
C SER A 167 -8.13 18.69 9.76
N SER A 168 -8.51 17.98 8.70
CA SER A 168 -9.92 17.71 8.38
C SER A 168 -10.60 16.83 9.44
N LEU A 169 -9.89 15.84 9.96
CA LEU A 169 -10.41 14.98 11.03
C LEU A 169 -10.65 15.76 12.34
N ARG A 170 -9.75 16.68 12.68
CA ARG A 170 -9.92 17.55 13.86
C ARG A 170 -11.10 18.50 13.72
N GLY A 171 -11.37 18.99 12.51
CA GLY A 171 -12.51 19.84 12.22
C GLY A 171 -13.86 19.15 12.37
N GLN A 172 -13.91 17.82 12.21
CA GLN A 172 -15.15 17.02 12.33
C GLN A 172 -15.52 16.69 13.79
N THR A 173 -14.61 16.90 14.73
CA THR A 173 -14.82 16.59 16.17
C THR A 173 -15.33 17.78 16.98
N ARG A 174 -15.69 18.89 16.35
CA ARG A 174 -16.26 20.09 17.01
C ARG A 174 -17.77 20.17 16.89
#